data_7ecef13fd0000078fe43c9d9eceda405
#
_entry.id   7ecef13fd0000078fe43c9d9eceda405
#
_cell.length_a   1.000
_cell.length_b   1.000
_cell.length_c   1.000
_cell.angle_alpha   90.00
_cell.angle_beta   90.00
_cell.angle_gamma   90.00
#
_symmetry.space_group_name_H-M   'P 1'
#
loop_
_entity.id
_entity.type
_entity.pdbx_description
1 polymer ?
#
loop_
_entity_poly.entity_id
_entity_poly.type
_entity_poly.pdbx_seq_one_letter_code
_entity_poly.pdbx_strand_id
1 'polypeptide(L)'
;MAGALQLLGLKRAVVVHGHGGLDEASLSGINQLMVLENGQLRRDELDPQQLGLQLQPISAVAGGDLACNQEILKAVLQGHGNQAQTEVVALNTALVLWSAGQVSSWSEGVQQALQSLASGLPWQRFEQLAAALTPVGG
;
A
#
# COMPACT_ATOMS: atom_id res chain seq x y z
N MET A 1 7.87 15.29 9.66
CA MET A 1 7.87 14.84 8.23
C MET A 1 6.80 15.60 7.43
N ALA A 2 5.52 15.54 7.72
CA ALA A 2 4.45 16.15 6.92
C ALA A 2 4.64 17.66 6.68
N GLY A 3 5.05 18.44 7.70
CA GLY A 3 5.36 19.87 7.52
C GLY A 3 6.53 20.14 6.56
N ALA A 4 7.53 19.27 6.50
CA ALA A 4 8.60 19.38 5.52
C ALA A 4 8.09 19.15 4.08
N LEU A 5 7.20 18.18 3.89
CA LEU A 5 6.56 17.92 2.59
C LEU A 5 5.72 19.12 2.12
N GLN A 6 5.03 19.77 3.06
CA GLN A 6 4.29 21.02 2.80
C GLN A 6 5.21 22.16 2.34
N LEU A 7 6.35 22.36 3.04
CA LEU A 7 7.34 23.36 2.67
C LEU A 7 7.99 23.09 1.31
N LEU A 8 8.11 21.83 0.91
CA LEU A 8 8.59 21.43 -0.42
C LEU A 8 7.54 21.65 -1.54
N GLY A 9 6.35 22.12 -1.19
CA GLY A 9 5.31 22.46 -2.16
C GLY A 9 4.58 21.26 -2.77
N LEU A 10 4.60 20.09 -2.11
CA LEU A 10 3.82 18.94 -2.57
C LEU A 10 2.32 19.27 -2.52
N LYS A 11 1.59 18.85 -3.55
CA LYS A 11 0.13 19.05 -3.62
C LYS A 11 -0.63 18.07 -2.73
N ARG A 12 -0.17 16.81 -2.69
CA ARG A 12 -0.71 15.73 -1.86
C ARG A 12 0.41 14.91 -1.25
N ALA A 13 0.25 14.51 -0.01
CA ALA A 13 1.10 13.53 0.66
C ALA A 13 0.35 12.90 1.84
N VAL A 14 0.72 11.69 2.18
CA VAL A 14 0.25 11.01 3.40
C VAL A 14 1.45 10.53 4.18
N VAL A 15 1.47 10.85 5.47
CA VAL A 15 2.40 10.25 6.42
C VAL A 15 1.58 9.33 7.31
N VAL A 16 1.90 8.06 7.30
CA VAL A 16 1.19 7.03 8.04
C VAL A 16 1.96 6.63 9.29
N HIS A 17 1.23 6.38 10.37
CA HIS A 17 1.68 5.66 11.56
C HIS A 17 0.70 4.50 11.77
N GLY A 18 1.15 3.32 11.40
CA GLY A 18 0.34 2.10 11.43
C GLY A 18 0.00 1.66 12.84
N HIS A 19 -1.16 1.04 13.00
CA HIS A 19 -1.54 0.42 14.26
C HIS A 19 -0.47 -0.62 14.67
N GLY A 20 -0.10 -0.60 15.96
CA GLY A 20 0.99 -1.43 16.48
C GLY A 20 2.39 -0.85 16.26
N GLY A 21 2.51 0.40 15.80
CA GLY A 21 3.79 1.11 15.64
C GLY A 21 4.50 0.80 14.32
N LEU A 22 3.77 0.33 13.32
CA LEU A 22 4.30 0.06 11.99
C LEU A 22 4.53 1.35 11.19
N ASP A 23 5.50 1.32 10.30
CA ASP A 23 5.85 2.40 9.37
C ASP A 23 4.98 2.41 8.10
N GLU A 24 4.02 1.47 8.00
CA GLU A 24 3.02 1.34 6.96
C GLU A 24 1.62 1.13 7.55
N ALA A 25 0.56 1.26 6.76
CA ALA A 25 -0.79 1.00 7.22
C ALA A 25 -1.00 -0.50 7.52
N SER A 26 -1.61 -0.77 8.68
CA SER A 26 -1.82 -2.10 9.25
C SER A 26 -3.29 -2.50 9.19
N LEU A 27 -3.55 -3.80 9.06
CA LEU A 27 -4.89 -4.38 9.22
C LEU A 27 -5.22 -4.67 10.69
N SER A 28 -4.29 -4.42 11.64
CA SER A 28 -4.51 -4.81 13.04
C SER A 28 -5.33 -3.80 13.85
N GLY A 29 -5.70 -2.66 13.26
CA GLY A 29 -6.51 -1.63 13.89
C GLY A 29 -6.45 -0.29 13.16
N ILE A 30 -6.93 0.76 13.83
CA ILE A 30 -7.00 2.11 13.26
C ILE A 30 -5.59 2.69 13.11
N ASN A 31 -5.26 3.13 11.91
CA ASN A 31 -3.99 3.79 11.58
C ASN A 31 -4.14 5.30 11.68
N GLN A 32 -3.10 5.99 12.16
CA GLN A 32 -3.09 7.45 12.26
C GLN A 32 -2.43 8.05 11.02
N LEU A 33 -3.09 9.00 10.40
CA LEU A 33 -2.60 9.69 9.22
C LEU A 33 -2.35 11.17 9.48
N MET A 34 -1.32 11.70 8.83
CA MET A 34 -1.18 13.12 8.58
C MET A 34 -1.28 13.35 7.08
N VAL A 35 -2.35 13.98 6.66
CA VAL A 35 -2.69 14.20 5.25
C VAL A 35 -2.36 15.63 4.86
N LEU A 36 -1.58 15.78 3.79
CA LEU A 36 -1.35 17.04 3.11
C LEU A 36 -2.20 17.08 1.84
N GLU A 37 -3.04 18.09 1.71
CA GLU A 37 -3.82 18.33 0.50
C GLU A 37 -3.96 19.84 0.27
N ASN A 38 -3.63 20.29 -0.94
CA ASN A 38 -3.73 21.70 -1.34
C ASN A 38 -3.07 22.68 -0.36
N GLY A 39 -1.89 22.31 0.16
CA GLY A 39 -1.14 23.12 1.11
C GLY A 39 -1.66 23.09 2.56
N GLN A 40 -2.69 22.31 2.85
CA GLN A 40 -3.26 22.18 4.20
C GLN A 40 -2.91 20.81 4.80
N LEU A 41 -2.51 20.83 6.07
CA LEU A 41 -2.26 19.62 6.86
C LEU A 41 -3.48 19.33 7.74
N ARG A 42 -3.94 18.08 7.70
CA ARG A 42 -4.97 17.59 8.63
C ARG A 42 -4.59 16.22 9.20
N ARG A 43 -5.03 15.96 10.41
CA ARG A 43 -5.01 14.61 10.98
C ARG A 43 -6.21 13.84 10.45
N ASP A 44 -6.01 12.55 10.24
CA ASP A 44 -7.05 11.64 9.79
C ASP A 44 -6.83 10.24 10.39
N GLU A 45 -7.84 9.41 10.34
CA GLU A 45 -7.78 8.02 10.77
C GLU A 45 -8.16 7.12 9.60
N LEU A 46 -7.44 6.00 9.48
CA LEU A 46 -7.69 4.98 8.48
C LEU A 46 -8.08 3.69 9.19
N ASP A 47 -9.38 3.44 9.22
CA ASP A 47 -9.95 2.21 9.78
C ASP A 47 -10.15 1.20 8.64
N PRO A 48 -9.44 0.06 8.64
CA PRO A 48 -9.59 -0.98 7.61
C PRO A 48 -11.04 -1.49 7.48
N GLN A 49 -11.78 -1.60 8.59
CA GLN A 49 -13.15 -2.10 8.56
C GLN A 49 -14.10 -1.17 7.81
N GLN A 50 -13.91 0.15 7.91
CA GLN A 50 -14.71 1.12 7.16
C GLN A 50 -14.45 1.05 5.64
N LEU A 51 -13.35 0.44 5.24
CA LEU A 51 -12.99 0.20 3.84
C LEU A 51 -13.40 -1.19 3.34
N GLY A 52 -14.10 -1.97 4.17
CA GLY A 52 -14.54 -3.33 3.84
C GLY A 52 -13.47 -4.40 4.00
N LEU A 53 -12.33 -4.08 4.64
CA LEU A 53 -11.24 -5.01 4.90
C LEU A 53 -11.43 -5.68 6.28
N GLN A 54 -10.86 -6.87 6.44
CA GLN A 54 -10.93 -7.58 7.71
C GLN A 54 -9.78 -7.20 8.63
N LEU A 55 -10.07 -7.01 9.92
CA LEU A 55 -9.01 -6.89 10.91
C LEU A 55 -8.23 -8.21 11.00
N GLN A 56 -6.91 -8.07 10.96
CA GLN A 56 -5.97 -9.19 11.02
C GLN A 56 -4.84 -8.88 12.00
N PRO A 57 -4.38 -9.85 12.77
CA PRO A 57 -3.21 -9.64 13.61
C PRO A 57 -1.96 -9.39 12.74
N ILE A 58 -0.98 -8.65 13.26
CA ILE A 58 0.28 -8.36 12.56
C ILE A 58 0.96 -9.67 12.09
N SER A 59 0.85 -10.75 12.87
CA SER A 59 1.39 -12.05 12.51
C SER A 59 0.80 -12.66 11.23
N ALA A 60 -0.38 -12.24 10.79
CA ALA A 60 -1.02 -12.75 9.57
C ALA A 60 -0.32 -12.29 8.27
N VAL A 61 0.46 -11.21 8.37
CA VAL A 61 1.26 -10.66 7.26
C VAL A 61 2.76 -10.86 7.48
N ALA A 62 3.15 -11.62 8.50
CA ALA A 62 4.55 -11.91 8.77
C ALA A 62 5.19 -12.63 7.58
N GLY A 63 6.38 -12.18 7.22
CA GLY A 63 7.21 -12.84 6.24
C GLY A 63 8.04 -13.98 6.84
N GLY A 64 9.00 -14.45 6.07
CA GLY A 64 9.96 -15.47 6.45
C GLY A 64 11.36 -15.12 5.95
N ASP A 65 12.10 -16.12 5.53
CA ASP A 65 13.37 -15.92 4.84
C ASP A 65 13.18 -15.31 3.43
N LEU A 66 14.27 -15.05 2.73
CA LEU A 66 14.23 -14.45 1.41
C LEU A 66 13.38 -15.25 0.42
N ALA A 67 13.52 -16.58 0.40
CA ALA A 67 12.79 -17.44 -0.52
C ALA A 67 11.27 -17.39 -0.24
N CYS A 68 10.89 -17.47 1.04
CA CYS A 68 9.51 -17.34 1.49
C CYS A 68 8.92 -15.97 1.06
N ASN A 69 9.64 -14.88 1.27
CA ASN A 69 9.19 -13.53 0.92
C ASN A 69 9.06 -13.34 -0.59
N GLN A 70 9.93 -13.94 -1.40
CA GLN A 70 9.80 -13.94 -2.86
C GLN A 70 8.53 -14.65 -3.32
N GLU A 71 8.21 -15.81 -2.76
CA GLU A 71 6.97 -16.54 -3.09
C GLU A 71 5.72 -15.78 -2.64
N ILE A 72 5.74 -15.14 -1.47
CA ILE A 72 4.64 -14.27 -1.00
C ILE A 72 4.43 -13.12 -1.99
N LEU A 73 5.49 -12.38 -2.34
CA LEU A 73 5.41 -11.28 -3.29
C LEU A 73 4.82 -11.72 -4.62
N LYS A 74 5.33 -12.82 -5.18
CA LYS A 74 4.85 -13.39 -6.43
C LYS A 74 3.36 -13.75 -6.34
N ALA A 75 2.98 -14.49 -5.31
CA ALA A 75 1.58 -14.90 -5.12
C ALA A 75 0.64 -13.70 -5.03
N VAL A 76 0.98 -12.68 -4.24
CA VAL A 76 0.17 -11.46 -4.09
C VAL A 76 0.04 -10.72 -5.42
N LEU A 77 1.14 -10.50 -6.14
CA LEU A 77 1.12 -9.76 -7.41
C LEU A 77 0.46 -10.54 -8.57
N GLN A 78 0.37 -11.87 -8.45
CA GLN A 78 -0.37 -12.73 -9.38
C GLN A 78 -1.86 -12.90 -9.02
N GLY A 79 -2.32 -12.30 -7.92
CA GLY A 79 -3.70 -12.45 -7.44
C GLY A 79 -3.99 -13.75 -6.68
N HIS A 80 -2.94 -14.46 -6.23
CA HIS A 80 -3.02 -15.73 -5.50
C HIS A 80 -2.57 -15.62 -4.04
N GLY A 81 -2.29 -14.40 -3.54
CA GLY A 81 -1.93 -14.16 -2.14
C GLY A 81 -3.05 -14.55 -1.18
N ASN A 82 -2.71 -14.82 0.08
CA ASN A 82 -3.75 -14.98 1.09
C ASN A 82 -4.47 -13.65 1.33
N GLN A 83 -5.64 -13.70 1.97
CA GLN A 83 -6.48 -12.52 2.19
C GLN A 83 -5.75 -11.40 2.92
N ALA A 84 -5.07 -11.71 4.04
CA ALA A 84 -4.39 -10.70 4.84
C ALA A 84 -3.27 -9.99 4.05
N GLN A 85 -2.45 -10.75 3.32
CA GLN A 85 -1.37 -10.22 2.47
C GLN A 85 -1.92 -9.36 1.33
N THR A 86 -2.99 -9.81 0.69
CA THR A 86 -3.65 -9.07 -0.40
C THR A 86 -4.28 -7.78 0.11
N GLU A 87 -5.00 -7.84 1.23
CA GLU A 87 -5.67 -6.69 1.82
C GLU A 87 -4.70 -5.63 2.36
N VAL A 88 -3.59 -6.02 3.01
CA VAL A 88 -2.60 -5.05 3.50
C VAL A 88 -1.89 -4.33 2.34
N VAL A 89 -1.60 -5.04 1.26
CA VAL A 89 -1.03 -4.43 0.04
C VAL A 89 -2.04 -3.48 -0.59
N ALA A 90 -3.31 -3.86 -0.70
CA ALA A 90 -4.35 -2.99 -1.23
C ALA A 90 -4.56 -1.72 -0.38
N LEU A 91 -4.53 -1.85 0.95
CA LEU A 91 -4.64 -0.73 1.89
C LEU A 91 -3.54 0.30 1.67
N ASN A 92 -2.28 -0.15 1.62
CA ASN A 92 -1.13 0.74 1.41
C ASN A 92 -1.10 1.30 -0.03
N THR A 93 -1.48 0.51 -1.03
CA THR A 93 -1.62 0.99 -2.42
C THR A 93 -2.66 2.10 -2.54
N ALA A 94 -3.76 2.03 -1.79
CA ALA A 94 -4.77 3.09 -1.78
C ALA A 94 -4.20 4.45 -1.36
N LEU A 95 -3.30 4.48 -0.37
CA LEU A 95 -2.61 5.70 0.07
C LEU A 95 -1.73 6.27 -1.05
N VAL A 96 -1.04 5.40 -1.79
CA VAL A 96 -0.21 5.80 -2.94
C VAL A 96 -1.07 6.35 -4.07
N LEU A 97 -2.15 5.66 -4.45
CA LEU A 97 -3.06 6.09 -5.52
C LEU A 97 -3.69 7.45 -5.21
N TRP A 98 -4.10 7.66 -3.97
CA TRP A 98 -4.65 8.95 -3.54
C TRP A 98 -3.60 10.06 -3.57
N SER A 99 -2.39 9.80 -3.09
CA SER A 99 -1.28 10.77 -3.12
C SER A 99 -0.89 11.14 -4.55
N ALA A 100 -0.98 10.19 -5.48
CA ALA A 100 -0.76 10.40 -6.92
C ALA A 100 -1.95 11.08 -7.63
N GLY A 101 -3.07 11.31 -6.94
CA GLY A 101 -4.27 11.92 -7.53
C GLY A 101 -5.03 10.99 -8.48
N GLN A 102 -4.81 9.69 -8.41
CA GLN A 102 -5.48 8.70 -9.25
C GLN A 102 -6.88 8.32 -8.75
N VAL A 103 -7.13 8.52 -7.46
CA VAL A 103 -8.42 8.27 -6.81
C VAL A 103 -8.80 9.43 -5.91
N SER A 104 -10.09 9.54 -5.59
CA SER A 104 -10.66 10.61 -4.76
C SER A 104 -10.85 10.22 -3.30
N SER A 105 -10.87 8.93 -2.99
CA SER A 105 -11.09 8.40 -1.63
C SER A 105 -10.25 7.15 -1.35
N TRP A 106 -10.07 6.84 -0.05
CA TRP A 106 -9.40 5.61 0.39
C TRP A 106 -10.14 4.36 -0.09
N SER A 107 -11.48 4.37 -0.02
CA SER A 107 -12.32 3.24 -0.45
C SER A 107 -12.17 2.94 -1.94
N GLU A 108 -12.20 3.98 -2.79
CA GLU A 108 -11.95 3.84 -4.23
C GLU A 108 -10.55 3.26 -4.49
N GLY A 109 -9.54 3.75 -3.76
CA GLY A 109 -8.17 3.26 -3.87
C GLY A 109 -8.03 1.79 -3.50
N VAL A 110 -8.66 1.34 -2.41
CA VAL A 110 -8.68 -0.07 -1.99
C VAL A 110 -9.33 -0.94 -3.07
N GLN A 111 -10.50 -0.54 -3.58
CA GLN A 111 -11.21 -1.29 -4.61
C GLN A 111 -10.37 -1.42 -5.89
N GLN A 112 -9.77 -0.33 -6.34
CA GLN A 112 -8.91 -0.34 -7.53
C GLN A 112 -7.67 -1.21 -7.33
N ALA A 113 -7.05 -1.16 -6.14
CA ALA A 113 -5.90 -1.99 -5.81
C ALA A 113 -6.25 -3.49 -5.79
N LEU A 114 -7.38 -3.87 -5.16
CA LEU A 114 -7.84 -5.25 -5.13
C LEU A 114 -8.14 -5.78 -6.53
N GLN A 115 -8.80 -4.98 -7.39
CA GLN A 115 -9.06 -5.34 -8.78
C GLN A 115 -7.77 -5.54 -9.57
N SER A 116 -6.78 -4.64 -9.37
CA SER A 116 -5.48 -4.74 -10.02
C SER A 116 -4.74 -6.00 -9.60
N LEU A 117 -4.69 -6.32 -8.31
CA LEU A 117 -4.07 -7.55 -7.79
C LEU A 117 -4.74 -8.80 -8.37
N ALA A 118 -6.08 -8.85 -8.35
CA ALA A 118 -6.85 -9.97 -8.89
C ALA A 118 -6.61 -10.23 -10.39
N SER A 119 -6.23 -9.20 -11.15
CA SER A 119 -5.93 -9.31 -12.59
C SER A 119 -4.58 -9.97 -12.89
N GLY A 120 -3.66 -10.06 -11.93
CA GLY A 120 -2.29 -10.50 -12.13
C GLY A 120 -1.40 -9.56 -12.97
N LEU A 121 -1.93 -8.43 -13.43
CA LEU A 121 -1.14 -7.42 -14.17
C LEU A 121 0.06 -6.88 -13.40
N PRO A 122 0.00 -6.68 -12.07
CA PRO A 122 1.16 -6.21 -11.30
C PRO A 122 2.37 -7.12 -11.43
N TRP A 123 2.18 -8.45 -11.49
CA TRP A 123 3.28 -9.39 -11.71
C TRP A 123 3.91 -9.21 -13.09
N GLN A 124 3.12 -9.05 -14.14
CA GLN A 124 3.64 -8.80 -15.48
C GLN A 124 4.47 -7.51 -15.54
N ARG A 125 4.04 -6.45 -14.85
CA ARG A 125 4.80 -5.20 -14.74
C ARG A 125 6.10 -5.37 -13.97
N PHE A 126 6.08 -6.17 -12.91
CA PHE A 126 7.28 -6.51 -12.15
C PHE A 126 8.29 -7.26 -13.03
N GLU A 127 7.87 -8.25 -13.82
CA GLU A 127 8.74 -8.98 -14.75
C GLU A 127 9.33 -8.06 -15.82
N GLN A 128 8.53 -7.15 -16.38
CA GLN A 128 9.03 -6.14 -17.34
C GLN A 128 10.08 -5.23 -16.71
N LEU A 129 9.87 -4.78 -15.47
CA LEU A 129 10.85 -3.97 -14.75
C LEU A 129 12.13 -4.76 -14.49
N ALA A 130 12.04 -5.98 -14.01
CA ALA A 130 13.19 -6.84 -13.76
C ALA A 130 14.01 -7.08 -15.01
N ALA A 131 13.35 -7.35 -16.14
CA ALA A 131 14.01 -7.51 -17.44
C ALA A 131 14.72 -6.24 -17.90
N ALA A 132 14.12 -5.06 -17.68
CA ALA A 132 14.72 -3.79 -18.06
C ALA A 132 15.94 -3.41 -17.20
N LEU A 133 16.02 -3.91 -15.97
CA LEU A 133 17.11 -3.66 -15.01
C LEU A 133 18.24 -4.70 -15.12
N THR A 134 18.01 -5.82 -15.82
CA THR A 134 19.08 -6.80 -16.06
C THR A 134 20.09 -6.19 -17.04
N PRO A 135 21.38 -6.06 -16.66
CA PRO A 135 22.37 -5.53 -17.58
C PRO A 135 22.39 -6.38 -18.87
N VAL A 136 22.27 -5.71 -20.02
CA VAL A 136 22.55 -6.38 -21.30
C VAL A 136 24.01 -6.79 -21.21
N GLY A 137 24.26 -8.11 -21.17
CA GLY A 137 25.57 -8.68 -20.92
C GLY A 137 26.63 -8.05 -21.81
N GLY A 138 27.69 -7.55 -21.15
CA GLY A 138 28.93 -7.16 -21.84
C GLY A 138 29.72 -8.41 -22.23
#